data_b2199f46b29d2a2542fc67690bf44a7c
#
_entry.id   b2199f46b29d2a2542fc67690bf44a7c
#
_cell.length_a   1.000
_cell.length_b   1.000
_cell.length_c   1.000
_cell.angle_alpha   90.00
_cell.angle_beta   90.00
_cell.angle_gamma   90.00
#
_symmetry.space_group_name_H-M   'P 1'
#
loop_
_entity.id
_entity.type
_entity.pdbx_description
1 polymer ?
#
loop_
_entity_poly.entity_id
_entity_poly.type
_entity_poly.pdbx_seq_one_letter_code
_entity_poly.pdbx_strand_id
1 'polypeptide(L)'
;MARKKIVAGNWKMNMTPSQAVKLVEELKPLVVSDDVEVVYCVPAIDIVPVVEALKGTNVAVGAENMYFEEKGAYTGEISAEMLLDAGVKYVIIGHSERRDYFKEDDALLNLSLIHISEPTRH
;
A
#
# COMPACT_ATOMS: atom_id res chain seq x y z
N MET A 1 -9.65 21.22 11.65
CA MET A 1 -8.71 20.19 12.07
C MET A 1 -7.67 19.95 11.00
N ALA A 2 -6.43 20.00 11.38
CA ALA A 2 -5.36 19.84 10.41
C ALA A 2 -5.23 18.39 9.96
N ARG A 3 -4.94 18.20 8.69
CA ARG A 3 -4.64 16.88 8.18
C ARG A 3 -3.24 16.46 8.61
N LYS A 4 -3.08 15.19 8.90
CA LYS A 4 -1.77 14.63 9.13
C LYS A 4 -1.01 14.59 7.79
N LYS A 5 0.26 14.87 7.85
CA LYS A 5 1.13 14.64 6.71
C LYS A 5 1.36 13.14 6.57
N ILE A 6 1.49 12.69 5.34
CA ILE A 6 1.77 11.30 5.05
C ILE A 6 3.18 11.20 4.50
N VAL A 7 3.97 10.32 5.11
CA VAL A 7 5.31 10.00 4.62
C VAL A 7 5.29 8.56 4.19
N ALA A 8 5.47 8.33 2.89
CA ALA A 8 5.39 6.99 2.33
C ALA A 8 6.74 6.56 1.79
N GLY A 9 7.16 5.37 2.16
CA GLY A 9 8.37 4.77 1.61
C GLY A 9 8.00 3.74 0.56
N ASN A 10 8.55 3.86 -0.62
CA ASN A 10 8.34 2.88 -1.68
C ASN A 10 9.53 1.92 -1.68
N TRP A 11 9.27 0.67 -1.28
CA TRP A 11 10.33 -0.32 -1.18
C TRP A 11 10.74 -0.89 -2.55
N LYS A 12 9.89 -0.71 -3.55
CA LYS A 12 10.16 -1.23 -4.89
C LYS A 12 10.35 -2.75 -4.82
N MET A 13 11.23 -3.29 -5.63
CA MET A 13 11.45 -4.74 -5.67
C MET A 13 12.60 -5.12 -4.73
N ASN A 14 12.37 -4.89 -3.44
CA ASN A 14 13.36 -5.21 -2.41
C ASN A 14 12.68 -5.92 -1.25
N MET A 15 13.43 -6.71 -0.55
CA MET A 15 13.04 -7.39 0.69
C MET A 15 12.26 -8.69 0.46
N THR A 16 12.81 -9.75 0.96
CA THR A 16 12.06 -10.99 1.13
C THR A 16 11.15 -10.84 2.34
N PRO A 17 10.15 -11.71 2.52
CA PRO A 17 9.29 -11.61 3.70
C PRO A 17 10.04 -11.59 5.02
N SER A 18 11.07 -12.42 5.17
CA SER A 18 11.85 -12.44 6.41
C SER A 18 12.63 -11.14 6.61
N GLN A 19 13.24 -10.63 5.55
CA GLN A 19 13.96 -9.37 5.61
C GLN A 19 13.01 -8.21 5.93
N ALA A 20 11.82 -8.24 5.34
CA ALA A 20 10.82 -7.19 5.56
C ALA A 20 10.39 -7.14 7.02
N VAL A 21 10.09 -8.29 7.61
CA VAL A 21 9.69 -8.37 9.01
C VAL A 21 10.80 -7.86 9.91
N LYS A 22 12.05 -8.28 9.66
CA LYS A 22 13.17 -7.84 10.47
C LYS A 22 13.35 -6.33 10.40
N LEU A 23 13.29 -5.77 9.21
CA LEU A 23 13.43 -4.32 9.04
C LEU A 23 12.33 -3.57 9.77
N VAL A 24 11.09 -4.01 9.63
CA VAL A 24 9.96 -3.35 10.25
C VAL A 24 10.07 -3.41 11.77
N GLU A 25 10.49 -4.55 12.33
CA GLU A 25 10.67 -4.67 13.77
C GLU A 25 11.73 -3.70 14.27
N GLU A 26 12.80 -3.53 13.52
CA GLU A 26 13.85 -2.59 13.88
C GLU A 26 13.40 -1.15 13.79
N LEU A 27 12.50 -0.84 12.86
CA LEU A 27 12.01 0.52 12.66
C LEU A 27 10.91 0.94 13.62
N LYS A 28 10.19 -0.03 14.20
CA LYS A 28 9.06 0.29 15.08
C LYS A 28 9.34 1.38 16.11
N PRO A 29 10.41 1.28 16.91
CA PRO A 29 10.65 2.30 17.92
C PRO A 29 11.08 3.66 17.34
N LEU A 30 11.45 3.70 16.08
CA LEU A 30 11.96 4.90 15.45
C LEU A 30 10.90 5.71 14.72
N VAL A 31 9.75 5.11 14.45
CA VAL A 31 8.73 5.75 13.60
C VAL A 31 7.44 6.05 14.35
N VAL A 32 7.52 6.13 15.66
CA VAL A 32 6.35 6.50 16.46
C VAL A 32 6.10 7.99 16.33
N SER A 33 4.95 8.37 15.82
CA SER A 33 4.59 9.78 15.66
C SER A 33 3.08 9.91 15.59
N ASP A 34 2.54 10.93 16.27
CA ASP A 34 1.14 11.27 16.17
C ASP A 34 0.88 12.35 15.12
N ASP A 35 1.95 13.01 14.67
CA ASP A 35 1.83 14.14 13.75
C ASP A 35 1.90 13.72 12.29
N VAL A 36 2.48 12.56 12.03
CA VAL A 36 2.74 12.11 10.66
C VAL A 36 2.25 10.67 10.53
N GLU A 37 1.56 10.40 9.45
CA GLU A 37 1.19 9.02 9.12
C GLU A 37 2.30 8.43 8.27
N VAL A 38 2.90 7.35 8.76
CA VAL A 38 3.97 6.65 8.05
C VAL A 38 3.36 5.47 7.31
N VAL A 39 3.70 5.32 6.04
CA VAL A 39 3.19 4.24 5.20
C VAL A 39 4.37 3.53 4.57
N TYR A 40 4.43 2.21 4.71
CA TYR A 40 5.41 1.40 4.01
C TYR A 40 4.72 0.73 2.82
N CYS A 41 5.12 1.11 1.62
CA CYS A 41 4.59 0.51 0.39
C CYS A 41 5.53 -0.61 -0.02
N VAL A 42 5.08 -1.84 0.11
CA VAL A 42 5.93 -3.02 0.04
C VAL A 42 5.50 -3.96 -1.09
N PRO A 43 6.41 -4.82 -1.56
CA PRO A 43 6.04 -5.83 -2.54
C PRO A 43 4.91 -6.72 -2.04
N ALA A 44 4.11 -7.24 -2.96
CA ALA A 44 2.92 -8.01 -2.61
C ALA A 44 3.22 -9.17 -1.67
N ILE A 45 4.33 -9.84 -1.89
CA ILE A 45 4.70 -11.00 -1.09
C ILE A 45 5.01 -10.64 0.37
N ASP A 46 5.31 -9.36 0.63
CA ASP A 46 5.67 -8.89 1.95
C ASP A 46 4.48 -8.29 2.71
N ILE A 47 3.34 -8.09 2.05
CA ILE A 47 2.22 -7.36 2.63
C ILE A 47 1.73 -8.00 3.92
N VAL A 48 1.32 -9.27 3.86
CA VAL A 48 0.73 -9.93 5.03
C VAL A 48 1.70 -9.99 6.20
N PRO A 49 2.96 -10.44 6.01
CA PRO A 49 3.88 -10.45 7.14
C PRO A 49 4.19 -9.07 7.70
N VAL A 50 4.24 -8.03 6.86
CA VAL A 50 4.51 -6.68 7.34
C VAL A 50 3.29 -6.13 8.10
N VAL A 51 2.08 -6.35 7.59
CA VAL A 51 0.86 -5.95 8.31
C VAL A 51 0.84 -6.59 9.70
N GLU A 52 1.16 -7.88 9.75
CA GLU A 52 1.17 -8.62 11.01
C GLU A 52 2.20 -8.03 11.97
N ALA A 53 3.39 -7.75 11.47
CA ALA A 53 4.46 -7.20 12.30
C ALA A 53 4.16 -5.79 12.80
N LEU A 54 3.31 -5.04 12.11
CA LEU A 54 2.97 -3.67 12.48
C LEU A 54 1.73 -3.56 13.36
N LYS A 55 1.11 -4.66 13.72
CA LYS A 55 -0.05 -4.62 14.61
C LYS A 55 0.30 -3.93 15.92
N GLY A 56 -0.61 -3.09 16.38
CA GLY A 56 -0.38 -2.31 17.59
C GLY A 56 0.32 -0.99 17.35
N THR A 57 0.74 -0.73 16.11
CA THR A 57 1.32 0.56 15.74
C THR A 57 0.35 1.33 14.86
N ASN A 58 0.64 2.62 14.65
CA ASN A 58 -0.14 3.43 13.74
C ASN A 58 0.50 3.54 12.36
N VAL A 59 1.48 2.70 12.05
CA VAL A 59 2.11 2.65 10.74
C VAL A 59 1.21 1.86 9.80
N ALA A 60 0.97 2.41 8.63
CA ALA A 60 0.12 1.78 7.63
C ALA A 60 0.96 1.05 6.58
N VAL A 61 0.35 0.08 5.93
CA VAL A 61 0.98 -0.65 4.83
C VAL A 61 0.30 -0.27 3.54
N GLY A 62 1.11 -0.03 2.51
CA GLY A 62 0.64 0.25 1.18
C GLY A 62 1.08 -0.84 0.22
N ALA A 63 0.35 -0.98 -0.86
CA ALA A 63 0.71 -1.87 -1.95
C ALA A 63 1.40 -1.05 -3.05
N GLU A 64 2.26 -1.71 -3.80
CA GLU A 64 3.00 -1.05 -4.87
C GLU A 64 2.27 -1.12 -6.20
N ASN A 65 1.23 -1.94 -6.28
CA ASN A 65 0.46 -2.11 -7.51
C ASN A 65 -0.91 -2.66 -7.17
N MET A 66 -1.84 -2.47 -8.09
CA MET A 66 -3.20 -2.97 -7.93
C MET A 66 -3.84 -3.01 -9.31
N TYR A 67 -4.57 -4.10 -9.56
CA TYR A 67 -5.36 -4.17 -10.78
C TYR A 67 -6.76 -3.64 -10.51
N PHE A 68 -7.37 -3.04 -11.52
CA PHE A 68 -8.64 -2.35 -11.32
C PHE A 68 -9.86 -3.30 -11.33
N GLU A 69 -9.70 -4.51 -11.84
CA GLU A 69 -10.80 -5.49 -11.81
C GLU A 69 -10.83 -6.20 -10.48
N GLU A 70 -12.03 -6.55 -10.02
CA GLU A 70 -12.16 -7.21 -8.73
C GLU A 70 -11.77 -8.67 -8.76
N LYS A 71 -12.02 -9.34 -9.89
CA LYS A 71 -11.66 -10.75 -10.06
C LYS A 71 -11.69 -11.08 -11.53
N GLY A 72 -11.18 -12.24 -11.88
CA GLY A 72 -11.22 -12.70 -13.25
C GLY A 72 -9.90 -13.33 -13.69
N ALA A 73 -9.78 -13.49 -15.00
CA ALA A 73 -8.62 -14.16 -15.59
C ALA A 73 -7.48 -13.18 -15.82
N TYR A 74 -7.01 -12.59 -14.74
CA TYR A 74 -5.90 -11.62 -14.75
C TYR A 74 -4.77 -12.19 -13.91
N THR A 75 -4.24 -13.30 -14.38
CA THR A 75 -3.23 -14.05 -13.67
C THR A 75 -2.06 -13.16 -13.27
N GLY A 76 -1.71 -13.21 -11.99
CA GLY A 76 -0.62 -12.42 -11.45
C GLY A 76 -1.04 -11.07 -10.89
N GLU A 77 -2.26 -10.64 -11.17
CA GLU A 77 -2.75 -9.35 -10.69
C GLU A 77 -3.44 -9.49 -9.33
N ILE A 78 -3.49 -8.39 -8.62
CA ILE A 78 -4.08 -8.34 -7.28
C ILE A 78 -5.11 -7.23 -7.25
N SER A 79 -6.31 -7.54 -6.77
CA SER A 79 -7.41 -6.58 -6.73
C SER A 79 -7.39 -5.76 -5.45
N ALA A 80 -8.16 -4.66 -5.48
CA ALA A 80 -8.33 -3.81 -4.29
C ALA A 80 -8.92 -4.60 -3.12
N GLU A 81 -9.87 -5.47 -3.41
CA GLU A 81 -10.52 -6.27 -2.38
C GLU A 81 -9.53 -7.20 -1.68
N MET A 82 -8.65 -7.83 -2.45
CA MET A 82 -7.61 -8.68 -1.88
C MET A 82 -6.69 -7.88 -0.97
N LEU A 83 -6.32 -6.68 -1.41
CA LEU A 83 -5.42 -5.83 -0.64
C LEU A 83 -6.08 -5.34 0.65
N LEU A 84 -7.34 -4.93 0.58
CA LEU A 84 -8.05 -4.49 1.78
C LEU A 84 -8.18 -5.61 2.79
N ASP A 85 -8.49 -6.82 2.32
CA ASP A 85 -8.59 -7.97 3.22
C ASP A 85 -7.25 -8.30 3.87
N ALA A 86 -6.16 -8.09 3.15
CA ALA A 86 -4.82 -8.33 3.68
C ALA A 86 -4.36 -7.25 4.66
N GLY A 87 -5.11 -6.15 4.77
CA GLY A 87 -4.79 -5.09 5.73
C GLY A 87 -4.08 -3.89 5.12
N VAL A 88 -4.09 -3.77 3.81
CA VAL A 88 -3.47 -2.65 3.12
C VAL A 88 -4.39 -1.44 3.17
N LYS A 89 -3.82 -0.27 3.42
CA LYS A 89 -4.58 0.97 3.51
C LYS A 89 -4.37 1.87 2.30
N TYR A 90 -3.22 1.78 1.66
CA TYR A 90 -2.86 2.65 0.54
C TYR A 90 -2.33 1.82 -0.62
N VAL A 91 -2.34 2.41 -1.80
CA VAL A 91 -1.71 1.81 -2.98
C VAL A 91 -1.03 2.91 -3.78
N ILE A 92 0.11 2.58 -4.36
CA ILE A 92 0.79 3.48 -5.28
C ILE A 92 0.14 3.29 -6.64
N ILE A 93 -0.39 4.37 -7.19
CA ILE A 93 -0.95 4.38 -8.53
C ILE A 93 0.10 4.98 -9.46
N GLY A 94 0.67 4.16 -10.30
CA GLY A 94 1.69 4.62 -11.22
C GLY A 94 1.70 3.75 -12.43
N HIS A 95 0.55 3.62 -13.06
CA HIS A 95 0.42 2.80 -14.25
C HIS A 95 1.28 3.39 -15.35
N SER A 96 2.08 2.57 -16.01
CA SER A 96 2.98 3.06 -17.05
C SER A 96 2.22 3.77 -18.17
N GLU A 97 1.05 3.28 -18.51
CA GLU A 97 0.23 3.93 -19.55
C GLU A 97 -0.18 5.33 -19.11
N ARG A 98 -0.62 5.49 -17.87
CA ARG A 98 -1.00 6.81 -17.39
C ARG A 98 0.18 7.74 -17.33
N ARG A 99 1.34 7.24 -16.94
CA ARG A 99 2.55 8.06 -16.94
C ARG A 99 2.90 8.55 -18.32
N ASP A 100 2.79 7.69 -19.32
CA ASP A 100 3.12 8.05 -20.68
C ASP A 100 2.16 9.09 -21.23
N TYR A 101 0.87 8.95 -20.95
CA TYR A 101 -0.13 9.87 -21.49
C TYR A 101 -0.22 11.15 -20.71
N PHE A 102 -0.14 11.09 -19.40
CA PHE A 102 -0.43 12.24 -18.55
C PHE A 102 0.79 12.75 -17.81
N LYS A 103 1.91 12.09 -17.95
CA LYS A 103 3.15 12.50 -17.26
C LYS A 103 2.97 12.57 -15.75
N GLU A 104 2.16 11.68 -15.21
CA GLU A 104 1.89 11.64 -13.78
C GLU A 104 2.96 10.84 -13.06
N ASP A 105 3.35 11.34 -11.90
CA ASP A 105 4.20 10.58 -11.00
C ASP A 105 3.36 9.57 -10.24
N ASP A 106 4.02 8.66 -9.55
CA ASP A 106 3.33 7.73 -8.67
C ASP A 106 2.54 8.51 -7.63
N ALA A 107 1.29 8.15 -7.47
CA ALA A 107 0.42 8.79 -6.50
C ALA A 107 -0.03 7.78 -5.47
N LEU A 108 -0.04 8.19 -4.21
CA LEU A 108 -0.53 7.35 -3.13
C LEU A 108 -2.02 7.54 -3.00
N LEU A 109 -2.76 6.45 -3.05
CA LEU A 109 -4.22 6.50 -3.01
C LEU A 109 -4.73 5.64 -1.85
N ASN A 110 -5.67 6.20 -1.10
CA ASN A 110 -6.30 5.48 0.00
C ASN A 110 -7.31 4.47 -0.55
N LEU A 111 -7.08 3.20 -0.28
CA LEU A 111 -7.91 2.12 -0.83
C LEU A 111 -9.36 2.17 -0.39
N SER A 112 -9.62 2.66 0.81
CA SER A 112 -11.00 2.75 1.28
C SER A 112 -11.80 3.73 0.45
N LEU A 113 -11.16 4.78 -0.07
CA LEU A 113 -11.84 5.73 -0.95
C LEU A 113 -12.13 5.12 -2.31
N ILE A 114 -11.21 4.33 -2.85
CA ILE A 114 -11.45 3.63 -4.11
C ILE A 114 -12.64 2.70 -3.96
N HIS A 115 -12.64 1.93 -2.89
CA HIS A 115 -13.66 0.92 -2.65
C HIS A 115 -15.04 1.55 -2.51
N ILE A 116 -15.11 2.72 -1.87
CA ILE A 116 -16.37 3.43 -1.68
C ILE A 116 -16.82 4.13 -2.96
N SER A 117 -15.89 4.74 -3.67
CA SER A 117 -16.21 5.58 -4.82
C SER A 117 -16.50 4.80 -6.10
N GLU A 118 -16.34 3.48 -6.08
CA GLU A 118 -16.64 2.65 -7.25
C GLU A 118 -17.65 1.58 -6.92
N PRO A 119 -18.85 1.97 -6.51
CA PRO A 119 -19.81 0.99 -6.01
C PRO A 119 -20.38 0.10 -7.09
N THR A 120 -20.40 0.55 -8.32
CA THR A 120 -21.01 -0.21 -9.40
C THR A 120 -20.06 -0.30 -10.58
N ARG A 121 -19.23 -1.32 -10.52
CA ARG A 121 -18.38 -1.64 -11.66
C ARG A 121 -19.09 -2.64 -12.53
N HIS A 122 -19.08 -2.36 -13.81
CA HIS A 122 -19.73 -3.25 -14.77
C HIS A 122 -18.73 -3.93 -15.65
#